data_e7b9178fd90feb285ae780718ee8fa2c
#
_entry.id   e7b9178fd90feb285ae780718ee8fa2c
#
_cell.length_a   1.000
_cell.length_b   1.000
_cell.length_c   1.000
_cell.angle_alpha   90.00
_cell.angle_beta   90.00
_cell.angle_gamma   90.00
#
_symmetry.space_group_name_H-M   'P 1'
#
loop_
_entity.id
_entity.type
_entity.pdbx_description
1 polymer ?
#
loop_
_entity_poly.entity_id
_entity_poly.type
_entity_poly.pdbx_seq_one_letter_code
_entity_poly.pdbx_strand_id
1 'polypeptide(L)' 'RVFGNARVFDNAEVSGNAEVSGNAWVFGSARVSDFARVFGNARVFGSARVFGSARVSDFARVFGSAQVSE' A
#
# COMPACT_ATOMS: atom_id res chain seq x y z
N ARG A 1 -5.15 -3.85 7.67
CA ARG A 1 -4.63 -3.29 8.93
C ARG A 1 -3.70 -2.12 8.68
N VAL A 2 -3.93 -1.05 9.35
CA VAL A 2 -3.09 0.13 9.28
C VAL A 2 -2.62 0.43 10.69
N PHE A 3 -1.30 0.45 10.88
CA PHE A 3 -0.76 0.67 12.22
C PHE A 3 0.60 1.37 12.12
N GLY A 4 1.17 1.65 13.28
CA GLY A 4 2.38 2.46 13.34
C GLY A 4 2.02 3.89 12.98
N ASN A 5 2.87 4.53 12.16
CA ASN A 5 2.62 5.88 11.69
C ASN A 5 2.12 5.89 10.25
N ALA A 6 1.64 4.75 9.77
CA ALA A 6 1.16 4.64 8.41
C ALA A 6 -0.08 5.48 8.19
N ARG A 7 -0.27 5.94 6.96
CA ARG A 7 -1.40 6.79 6.60
C ARG A 7 -2.08 6.26 5.36
N VAL A 8 -3.40 6.17 5.43
CA VAL A 8 -4.25 5.82 4.31
C VAL A 8 -5.27 6.92 4.18
N PHE A 9 -5.27 7.60 3.04
CA PHE A 9 -6.16 8.75 2.89
C PHE A 9 -6.58 8.91 1.43
N ASP A 10 -7.39 9.93 1.19
CA ASP A 10 -8.04 10.12 -0.10
C ASP A 10 -8.99 8.96 -0.36
N ASN A 11 -8.96 8.38 -1.55
CA ASN A 11 -9.84 7.28 -1.91
C ASN A 11 -9.14 5.93 -1.84
N ALA A 12 -8.02 5.87 -1.12
CA ALA A 12 -7.25 4.63 -1.01
C ALA A 12 -8.03 3.59 -0.20
N GLU A 13 -7.79 2.33 -0.52
CA GLU A 13 -8.47 1.22 0.13
C GLU A 13 -7.45 0.19 0.58
N VAL A 14 -7.61 -0.26 1.80
CA VAL A 14 -6.83 -1.37 2.35
C VAL A 14 -7.84 -2.41 2.81
N SER A 15 -7.78 -3.59 2.24
CA SER A 15 -8.78 -4.60 2.49
C SER A 15 -8.16 -5.98 2.63
N GLY A 16 -9.00 -6.97 2.95
CA GLY A 16 -8.53 -8.31 3.16
C GLY A 16 -7.60 -8.38 4.36
N ASN A 17 -6.51 -9.09 4.23
CA ASN A 17 -5.51 -9.21 5.26
C ASN A 17 -4.29 -8.34 5.01
N ALA A 18 -4.44 -7.32 4.18
CA ALA A 18 -3.36 -6.40 3.86
C ALA A 18 -2.93 -5.59 5.08
N GLU A 19 -1.68 -5.22 5.10
CA GLU A 19 -1.11 -4.46 6.22
C GLU A 19 -0.35 -3.25 5.68
N VAL A 20 -0.58 -2.12 6.31
CA VAL A 20 0.16 -0.89 6.03
C VAL A 20 0.74 -0.44 7.37
N SER A 21 2.05 -0.35 7.44
CA SER A 21 2.70 -0.08 8.71
C SER A 21 3.94 0.76 8.54
N GLY A 22 4.59 1.05 9.64
CA GLY A 22 5.75 1.92 9.65
C GLY A 22 5.35 3.33 9.31
N ASN A 23 6.07 3.95 8.39
CA ASN A 23 5.76 5.29 7.90
C ASN A 23 5.20 5.27 6.49
N ALA A 24 4.63 4.15 6.07
CA ALA A 24 4.10 4.00 4.73
C ALA A 24 2.88 4.87 4.51
N TRP A 25 2.68 5.29 3.27
CA TRP A 25 1.54 6.10 2.89
C TRP A 25 0.84 5.43 1.71
N VAL A 26 -0.47 5.31 1.82
CA VAL A 26 -1.33 4.81 0.74
C VAL A 26 -2.38 5.87 0.49
N PHE A 27 -2.40 6.42 -0.70
CA PHE A 27 -3.31 7.54 -0.98
C PHE A 27 -3.67 7.61 -2.46
N GLY A 28 -4.47 8.60 -2.80
CA GLY A 28 -5.03 8.68 -4.13
C GLY A 28 -6.12 7.63 -4.29
N SER A 29 -6.08 6.91 -5.40
CA SER A 29 -7.01 5.82 -5.65
C SER A 29 -6.33 4.45 -5.51
N ALA A 30 -5.25 4.40 -4.73
CA ALA A 30 -4.47 3.18 -4.55
C ALA A 30 -5.24 2.12 -3.77
N ARG A 31 -4.93 0.88 -4.04
CA ARG A 31 -5.57 -0.24 -3.37
C ARG A 31 -4.53 -1.23 -2.89
N VAL A 32 -4.67 -1.64 -1.64
CA VAL A 32 -3.83 -2.67 -1.04
C VAL A 32 -4.77 -3.74 -0.53
N SER A 33 -4.61 -4.95 -1.01
CA SER A 33 -5.57 -6.01 -0.71
C SER A 33 -4.90 -7.36 -0.56
N ASP A 34 -5.70 -8.35 -0.20
CA ASP A 34 -5.26 -9.73 0.01
C ASP A 34 -4.26 -9.78 1.16
N PHE A 35 -3.08 -10.35 0.94
CA PHE A 35 -2.05 -10.46 1.98
C PHE A 35 -0.90 -9.49 1.73
N ALA A 36 -1.12 -8.46 0.94
CA ALA A 36 -0.07 -7.50 0.61
C ALA A 36 0.38 -6.71 1.83
N ARG A 37 1.62 -6.31 1.82
CA ARG A 37 2.20 -5.55 2.92
C ARG A 37 2.91 -4.32 2.38
N VAL A 38 2.62 -3.18 2.99
CA VAL A 38 3.26 -1.92 2.66
C VAL A 38 3.85 -1.40 3.97
N PHE A 39 5.17 -1.25 4.01
CA PHE A 39 5.82 -0.87 5.26
C PHE A 39 7.09 -0.07 5.00
N GLY A 40 7.75 0.32 6.06
CA GLY A 40 8.90 1.19 5.96
C GLY A 40 8.46 2.59 5.58
N ASN A 41 9.14 3.19 4.60
CA ASN A 41 8.78 4.51 4.09
C ASN A 41 8.16 4.43 2.71
N ALA A 42 7.54 3.31 2.40
CA ALA A 42 6.97 3.06 1.08
C ALA A 42 5.77 3.97 0.82
N ARG A 43 5.52 4.25 -0.44
CA ARG A 43 4.39 5.07 -0.85
C ARG A 43 3.66 4.40 -2.00
N VAL A 44 2.34 4.30 -1.86
CA VAL A 44 1.48 3.72 -2.88
C VAL A 44 0.43 4.78 -3.19
N PHE A 45 0.38 5.23 -4.44
CA PHE A 45 -0.53 6.32 -4.80
C PHE A 45 -0.91 6.25 -6.27
N GLY A 46 -1.74 7.20 -6.68
CA GLY A 46 -2.33 7.17 -8.00
C GLY A 46 -3.36 6.07 -8.08
N SER A 47 -3.36 5.31 -9.16
CA SER A 47 -4.26 4.18 -9.33
C SER A 47 -3.54 2.85 -9.09
N ALA A 48 -2.47 2.87 -8.32
CA ALA A 48 -1.65 1.69 -8.08
C ALA A 48 -2.40 0.64 -7.28
N ARG A 49 -2.03 -0.60 -7.50
CA ARG A 49 -2.62 -1.74 -6.80
C ARG A 49 -1.54 -2.65 -6.28
N VAL A 50 -1.67 -3.02 -5.01
CA VAL A 50 -0.78 -3.96 -4.37
C VAL A 50 -1.64 -5.08 -3.82
N PHE A 51 -1.42 -6.30 -4.29
CA PHE A 51 -2.29 -7.41 -3.93
C PHE A 51 -1.52 -8.72 -3.91
N GLY A 52 -2.24 -9.80 -3.61
CA GLY A 52 -1.60 -11.09 -3.44
C GLY A 52 -0.73 -11.09 -2.20
N SER A 53 0.46 -11.61 -2.30
CA SER A 53 1.44 -11.60 -1.21
C SER A 53 2.54 -10.58 -1.45
N ALA A 54 2.26 -9.57 -2.25
CA ALA A 54 3.26 -8.55 -2.60
C ALA A 54 3.70 -7.76 -1.39
N ARG A 55 4.92 -7.27 -1.45
CA ARG A 55 5.49 -6.45 -0.39
C ARG A 55 6.08 -5.19 -1.00
N VAL A 56 5.72 -4.07 -0.41
CA VAL A 56 6.29 -2.78 -0.77
C VAL A 56 6.95 -2.23 0.48
N SER A 57 8.25 -2.03 0.43
CA SER A 57 9.00 -1.71 1.62
C SER A 57 10.07 -0.67 1.37
N ASP A 58 10.67 -0.22 2.45
CA ASP A 58 11.76 0.73 2.44
C ASP A 58 11.29 2.02 1.78
N PHE A 59 11.99 2.51 0.76
CA PHE A 59 11.63 3.75 0.09
C PHE A 59 10.95 3.50 -1.26
N ALA A 60 10.41 2.32 -1.46
CA ALA A 60 9.76 1.99 -2.72
C ALA A 60 8.54 2.86 -2.97
N ARG A 61 8.27 3.11 -4.23
CA ARG A 61 7.11 3.90 -4.64
C ARG A 61 6.35 3.14 -5.71
N VAL A 62 5.05 3.02 -5.51
CA VAL A 62 4.16 2.38 -6.46
C VAL A 62 3.13 3.44 -6.86
N PHE A 63 3.08 3.78 -8.14
CA PHE A 63 2.26 4.90 -8.56
C PHE A 63 1.76 4.70 -9.99
N GLY A 64 0.94 5.63 -10.44
CA GLY A 64 0.32 5.54 -11.75
C GLY A 64 -0.62 4.35 -11.78
N SER A 65 -0.58 3.57 -12.85
CA SER A 65 -1.39 2.36 -12.98
C SER A 65 -0.60 1.11 -12.65
N ALA A 66 0.45 1.22 -11.86
CA ALA A 66 1.29 0.10 -11.52
C ALA A 66 0.52 -0.95 -10.73
N GLN A 67 0.92 -2.20 -10.91
CA GLN A 67 0.35 -3.31 -10.18
C GLN A 67 1.49 -4.13 -9.61
N VAL A 68 1.41 -4.40 -8.32
CA VAL A 68 2.40 -5.21 -7.63
C VAL A 68 1.68 -6.41 -7.05
N SER A 69 2.11 -7.57 -7.45
CA SER A 69 1.47 -8.80 -7.00
C SER A 69 2.50 -9.90 -6.92
N GLU A 70 2.09 -10.97 -6.28
CA GLU A 70 2.99 -12.09 -6.17
C GLU A 70 2.25 -13.40 -5.97
#